data_616a0167c8dfbf3776d97e7aa6e867f8
#
_entry.id   616a0167c8dfbf3776d97e7aa6e867f8
#
_cell.length_a   1.000
_cell.length_b   1.000
_cell.length_c   1.000
_cell.angle_alpha   90.00
_cell.angle_beta   90.00
_cell.angle_gamma   90.00
#
_symmetry.space_group_name_H-M   'P 1'
#
loop_
_entity.id
_entity.type
_entity.pdbx_description
1 polymer ?
#
loop_
_entity_poly.entity_id
_entity_poly.type
_entity_poly.pdbx_seq_one_letter_code
_entity_poly.pdbx_strand_id
1 'polypeptide(L)'
;MLTASLEPMSRAFIKEDAGDPDELPERHQSAAPNYVTRQGLSALRRRVDDLRERLGPLPGDGRETRELRRDLRYFEGRLASAIVVKHETGSAQEARFGAIVELRREDGSALRVAIVGQDEAEASDGKVAWDSVLALALMGARKGDRIETEDTGALIVTDIHYP
;
A
#
# COMPACT_ATOMS: atom_id res chain seq x y z
N MET A 1 57.71 -30.17 -37.34
CA MET A 1 57.76 -28.95 -36.53
C MET A 1 56.63 -28.06 -36.98
N LEU A 2 55.51 -28.11 -36.28
CA LEU A 2 54.33 -27.21 -36.47
C LEU A 2 54.02 -26.59 -35.13
N THR A 3 54.31 -25.32 -35.02
CA THR A 3 53.95 -24.49 -33.85
C THR A 3 52.54 -24.00 -34.04
N ALA A 4 51.63 -24.49 -33.22
CA ALA A 4 50.27 -23.98 -33.14
C ALA A 4 50.25 -22.72 -32.27
N SER A 5 49.95 -21.58 -32.87
CA SER A 5 49.66 -20.34 -32.17
C SER A 5 48.27 -20.41 -31.52
N LEU A 6 48.24 -20.32 -30.22
CA LEU A 6 47.03 -20.12 -29.43
C LEU A 6 46.71 -18.62 -29.41
N GLU A 7 45.67 -18.24 -30.10
CA GLU A 7 45.07 -16.91 -29.98
C GLU A 7 44.32 -16.79 -28.64
N PRO A 8 44.50 -15.68 -27.90
CA PRO A 8 43.73 -15.47 -26.69
C PRO A 8 42.30 -15.02 -27.04
N MET A 9 41.31 -15.82 -26.65
CA MET A 9 39.91 -15.45 -26.70
C MET A 9 39.69 -14.17 -25.88
N SER A 10 39.37 -13.11 -26.59
CA SER A 10 38.87 -11.86 -26.01
C SER A 10 37.54 -12.14 -25.27
N ARG A 11 37.58 -12.14 -23.94
CA ARG A 11 36.40 -12.07 -23.13
C ARG A 11 35.78 -10.70 -23.36
N ALA A 12 34.71 -10.68 -24.16
CA ALA A 12 33.80 -9.54 -24.19
C ALA A 12 33.25 -9.37 -22.76
N PHE A 13 33.73 -8.36 -22.06
CA PHE A 13 33.14 -7.87 -20.82
C PHE A 13 31.76 -7.34 -21.20
N ILE A 14 30.72 -8.12 -20.94
CA ILE A 14 29.37 -7.62 -20.90
C ILE A 14 29.37 -6.66 -19.71
N LYS A 15 29.40 -5.38 -20.00
CA LYS A 15 29.15 -4.32 -19.04
C LYS A 15 27.69 -4.52 -18.64
N GLU A 16 27.46 -5.23 -17.52
CA GLU A 16 26.18 -5.16 -16.84
C GLU A 16 25.90 -3.68 -16.63
N ASP A 17 24.76 -3.26 -17.13
CA ASP A 17 24.24 -1.90 -17.01
C ASP A 17 24.05 -1.64 -15.51
N ALA A 18 25.11 -1.23 -14.85
CA ALA A 18 25.06 -0.69 -13.51
C ALA A 18 24.36 0.66 -13.68
N GLY A 19 23.03 0.66 -13.49
CA GLY A 19 22.24 1.88 -13.47
C GLY A 19 22.95 2.93 -12.65
N ASP A 20 22.76 4.18 -13.02
CA ASP A 20 23.37 5.34 -12.34
C ASP A 20 23.19 5.16 -10.82
N PRO A 21 24.29 5.08 -10.02
CA PRO A 21 24.19 4.93 -8.57
C PRO A 21 23.38 6.05 -7.88
N ASP A 22 23.10 7.13 -8.60
CA ASP A 22 22.25 8.23 -8.19
C ASP A 22 20.79 8.11 -8.66
N GLU A 23 20.44 7.10 -9.47
CA GLU A 23 19.09 6.85 -9.92
C GLU A 23 18.27 6.20 -8.80
N LEU A 24 17.25 6.91 -8.29
CA LEU A 24 16.35 6.39 -7.27
C LEU A 24 15.38 5.40 -7.93
N PRO A 25 15.31 4.14 -7.46
CA PRO A 25 14.36 3.18 -8.00
C PRO A 25 12.91 3.71 -7.82
N GLU A 26 12.07 3.49 -8.84
CA GLU A 26 10.65 3.82 -8.76
C GLU A 26 9.98 3.05 -7.61
N ARG A 27 8.99 3.67 -6.97
CA ARG A 27 8.22 3.00 -5.92
C ARG A 27 7.34 1.92 -6.54
N HIS A 28 7.42 0.73 -5.99
CA HIS A 28 6.59 -0.38 -6.43
C HIS A 28 5.11 -0.06 -6.26
N GLN A 29 4.33 -0.25 -7.33
CA GLN A 29 2.87 -0.19 -7.28
C GLN A 29 2.33 -1.62 -7.33
N SER A 30 1.39 -1.93 -6.44
CA SER A 30 0.69 -3.20 -6.45
C SER A 30 -0.10 -3.36 -7.76
N ALA A 31 -0.10 -4.57 -8.32
CA ALA A 31 -0.95 -4.93 -9.45
C ALA A 31 -2.43 -5.16 -9.05
N ALA A 32 -2.72 -5.20 -7.74
CA ALA A 32 -4.08 -5.33 -7.22
C ALA A 32 -4.91 -4.06 -7.50
N PRO A 33 -6.25 -4.18 -7.57
CA PRO A 33 -7.14 -3.04 -7.73
C PRO A 33 -6.89 -1.98 -6.64
N ASN A 34 -6.82 -0.72 -7.04
CA ASN A 34 -6.58 0.39 -6.12
C ASN A 34 -7.90 0.89 -5.50
N TYR A 35 -8.49 0.07 -4.64
CA TYR A 35 -9.68 0.49 -3.89
C TYR A 35 -9.30 1.55 -2.85
N VAL A 36 -10.11 2.61 -2.79
CA VAL A 36 -9.95 3.70 -1.83
C VAL A 36 -11.28 4.07 -1.18
N THR A 37 -11.23 4.51 0.06
CA THR A 37 -12.36 5.16 0.72
C THR A 37 -12.51 6.61 0.20
N ARG A 38 -13.63 7.28 0.52
CA ARG A 38 -13.76 8.72 0.23
C ARG A 38 -12.68 9.54 0.93
N GLN A 39 -12.33 9.16 2.16
CA GLN A 39 -11.28 9.81 2.94
C GLN A 39 -9.90 9.57 2.31
N GLY A 40 -9.63 8.33 1.86
CA GLY A 40 -8.41 7.97 1.18
C GLY A 40 -8.22 8.72 -0.14
N LEU A 41 -9.29 8.85 -0.95
CA LEU A 41 -9.22 9.68 -2.16
C LEU A 41 -8.85 11.13 -1.83
N SER A 42 -9.47 11.69 -0.78
CA SER A 42 -9.16 13.05 -0.34
C SER A 42 -7.72 13.18 0.18
N ALA A 43 -7.22 12.17 0.87
CA ALA A 43 -5.84 12.13 1.35
C ALA A 43 -4.84 12.03 0.18
N LEU A 44 -5.12 11.18 -0.83
CA LEU A 44 -4.29 11.09 -2.04
C LEU A 44 -4.20 12.43 -2.77
N ARG A 45 -5.33 13.12 -2.94
CA ARG A 45 -5.34 14.46 -3.56
C ARG A 45 -4.47 15.45 -2.80
N ARG A 46 -4.67 15.55 -1.47
CA ARG A 46 -3.83 16.44 -0.64
C ARG A 46 -2.35 16.08 -0.73
N ARG A 47 -2.02 14.79 -0.79
CA ARG A 47 -0.63 14.34 -0.90
C ARG A 47 0.01 14.77 -2.22
N VAL A 48 -0.72 14.66 -3.33
CA VAL A 48 -0.26 15.15 -4.64
C VAL A 48 -0.05 16.66 -4.63
N ASP A 49 -0.99 17.41 -4.06
CA ASP A 49 -0.91 18.88 -3.99
C ASP A 49 0.26 19.33 -3.11
N ASP A 50 0.48 18.72 -1.93
CA ASP A 50 1.64 18.97 -1.05
C ASP A 50 2.97 18.72 -1.77
N LEU A 51 3.08 17.60 -2.49
CA LEU A 51 4.30 17.26 -3.22
C LEU A 51 4.58 18.25 -4.35
N ARG A 52 3.55 18.71 -5.06
CA ARG A 52 3.69 19.75 -6.10
C ARG A 52 4.13 21.09 -5.52
N GLU A 53 3.53 21.50 -4.40
CA GLU A 53 3.89 22.73 -3.71
C GLU A 53 5.35 22.70 -3.23
N ARG A 54 5.77 21.59 -2.63
CA ARG A 54 7.15 21.40 -2.15
C ARG A 54 8.17 21.35 -3.29
N LEU A 55 7.78 20.78 -4.42
CA LEU A 55 8.65 20.67 -5.59
C LEU A 55 8.85 22.03 -6.32
N GLY A 56 7.83 22.91 -6.29
CA GLY A 56 7.84 24.16 -7.04
C GLY A 56 9.03 25.09 -6.79
N PRO A 57 9.45 25.34 -5.54
CA PRO A 57 10.56 26.23 -5.24
C PRO A 57 11.96 25.59 -5.36
N LEU A 58 12.06 24.27 -5.52
CA LEU A 58 13.34 23.58 -5.51
C LEU A 58 14.09 23.74 -6.84
N PRO A 59 15.33 24.28 -6.82
CA PRO A 59 16.13 24.40 -8.03
C PRO A 59 16.79 23.07 -8.41
N GLY A 60 16.86 22.79 -9.68
CA GLY A 60 17.76 21.78 -10.25
C GLY A 60 17.36 20.33 -9.98
N ASP A 61 18.36 19.48 -9.85
CA ASP A 61 18.24 18.01 -9.87
C ASP A 61 18.89 17.36 -8.63
N GLY A 62 18.85 18.05 -7.50
CA GLY A 62 19.34 17.55 -6.22
C GLY A 62 18.59 16.29 -5.76
N ARG A 63 19.18 15.55 -4.81
CA ARG A 63 18.61 14.31 -4.28
C ARG A 63 17.17 14.50 -3.78
N GLU A 64 16.92 15.55 -3.02
CA GLU A 64 15.59 15.89 -2.51
C GLU A 64 14.58 16.11 -3.66
N THR A 65 14.98 16.85 -4.70
CA THR A 65 14.12 17.08 -5.87
C THR A 65 13.77 15.76 -6.58
N ARG A 66 14.76 14.84 -6.73
CA ARG A 66 14.53 13.52 -7.34
C ARG A 66 13.60 12.66 -6.49
N GLU A 67 13.77 12.65 -5.16
CA GLU A 67 12.88 11.95 -4.22
C GLU A 67 11.45 12.46 -4.31
N LEU A 68 11.24 13.77 -4.29
CA LEU A 68 9.91 14.37 -4.42
C LEU A 68 9.27 14.10 -5.78
N ARG A 69 10.02 14.16 -6.88
CA ARG A 69 9.52 13.81 -8.22
C ARG A 69 9.11 12.36 -8.32
N ARG A 70 9.89 11.42 -7.76
CA ARG A 70 9.57 10.00 -7.70
C ARG A 70 8.28 9.77 -6.90
N ASP A 71 8.17 10.39 -5.73
CA ASP A 71 6.99 10.27 -4.89
C ASP A 71 5.76 10.92 -5.54
N LEU A 72 5.91 12.04 -6.22
CA LEU A 72 4.84 12.67 -6.99
C LEU A 72 4.32 11.73 -8.09
N ARG A 73 5.20 11.13 -8.91
CA ARG A 73 4.78 10.16 -9.94
C ARG A 73 4.03 8.97 -9.32
N TYR A 74 4.50 8.46 -8.20
CA TYR A 74 3.81 7.38 -7.49
C TYR A 74 2.39 7.79 -7.09
N PHE A 75 2.23 8.89 -6.37
CA PHE A 75 0.92 9.31 -5.88
C PHE A 75 -0.02 9.81 -6.98
N GLU A 76 0.48 10.40 -8.06
CA GLU A 76 -0.32 10.71 -9.25
C GLU A 76 -0.84 9.43 -9.92
N GLY A 77 -0.01 8.40 -10.04
CA GLY A 77 -0.44 7.08 -10.53
C GLY A 77 -1.49 6.43 -9.63
N ARG A 78 -1.32 6.50 -8.30
CA ARG A 78 -2.31 6.02 -7.32
C ARG A 78 -3.62 6.81 -7.42
N LEU A 79 -3.56 8.12 -7.57
CA LEU A 79 -4.75 8.96 -7.74
C LEU A 79 -5.49 8.65 -9.06
N ALA A 80 -4.75 8.46 -10.15
CA ALA A 80 -5.33 8.16 -11.46
C ALA A 80 -6.01 6.77 -11.51
N SER A 81 -5.48 5.79 -10.76
CA SER A 81 -6.01 4.42 -10.70
C SER A 81 -7.04 4.20 -9.57
N ALA A 82 -7.37 5.23 -8.79
CA ALA A 82 -8.22 5.10 -7.62
C ALA A 82 -9.66 4.67 -7.96
N ILE A 83 -10.12 3.59 -7.36
CA ILE A 83 -11.49 3.07 -7.45
C ILE A 83 -12.19 3.36 -6.12
N VAL A 84 -13.05 4.37 -6.11
CA VAL A 84 -13.78 4.74 -4.89
C VAL A 84 -14.91 3.76 -4.63
N VAL A 85 -14.82 3.04 -3.51
CA VAL A 85 -15.90 2.17 -3.04
C VAL A 85 -16.83 2.97 -2.13
N LYS A 86 -18.14 2.90 -2.44
CA LYS A 86 -19.17 3.61 -1.69
C LYS A 86 -20.05 2.59 -0.96
N HIS A 87 -20.36 2.88 0.29
CA HIS A 87 -21.32 2.15 1.09
C HIS A 87 -22.36 3.12 1.67
N GLU A 88 -23.51 2.59 2.03
CA GLU A 88 -24.45 3.31 2.88
C GLU A 88 -23.86 3.38 4.29
N THR A 89 -23.98 4.53 4.94
CA THR A 89 -23.50 4.73 6.31
C THR A 89 -24.40 4.01 7.32
N GLY A 90 -23.84 3.55 8.43
CA GLY A 90 -24.57 2.91 9.52
C GLY A 90 -24.16 1.46 9.76
N SER A 91 -24.99 0.76 10.53
CA SER A 91 -24.75 -0.64 10.88
C SER A 91 -24.85 -1.55 9.66
N ALA A 92 -23.97 -2.55 9.60
CA ALA A 92 -23.91 -3.51 8.52
C ALA A 92 -24.04 -4.95 9.04
N GLN A 93 -24.54 -5.84 8.18
CA GLN A 93 -24.66 -7.26 8.52
C GLN A 93 -23.35 -8.03 8.34
N GLU A 94 -22.50 -7.58 7.42
CA GLU A 94 -21.20 -8.24 7.15
C GLU A 94 -20.10 -7.21 6.84
N ALA A 95 -18.88 -7.56 7.19
CA ALA A 95 -17.71 -6.72 6.94
C ALA A 95 -17.26 -6.82 5.47
N ARG A 96 -17.03 -5.67 4.85
CA ARG A 96 -16.49 -5.51 3.50
C ARG A 96 -15.48 -4.37 3.48
N PHE A 97 -14.89 -4.09 2.33
CA PHE A 97 -14.05 -2.91 2.18
C PHE A 97 -14.75 -1.64 2.71
N GLY A 98 -14.03 -0.81 3.45
CA GLY A 98 -14.55 0.42 4.06
C GLY A 98 -15.27 0.23 5.40
N ALA A 99 -15.49 -1.03 5.84
CA ALA A 99 -16.10 -1.31 7.14
C ALA A 99 -15.16 -0.96 8.29
N ILE A 100 -15.75 -0.48 9.36
CA ILE A 100 -15.15 -0.46 10.69
C ILE A 100 -15.71 -1.66 11.45
N VAL A 101 -14.83 -2.53 11.92
CA VAL A 101 -15.16 -3.76 12.62
C VAL A 101 -14.71 -3.62 14.07
N GLU A 102 -15.64 -3.73 15.00
CA GLU A 102 -15.34 -3.81 16.43
C GLU A 102 -15.12 -5.28 16.79
N LEU A 103 -14.04 -5.55 17.48
CA LEU A 103 -13.58 -6.89 17.80
C LEU A 103 -13.28 -7.03 19.29
N ARG A 104 -13.38 -8.23 19.83
CA ARG A 104 -12.98 -8.56 21.18
C ARG A 104 -12.00 -9.72 21.17
N ARG A 105 -10.88 -9.54 21.84
CA ARG A 105 -9.86 -10.59 22.04
C ARG A 105 -10.30 -11.60 23.13
N GLU A 106 -9.60 -12.71 23.21
CA GLU A 106 -9.85 -13.74 24.25
C GLU A 106 -9.65 -13.20 25.68
N ASP A 107 -8.73 -12.27 25.87
CA ASP A 107 -8.51 -11.59 27.16
C ASP A 107 -9.58 -10.55 27.51
N GLY A 108 -10.60 -10.39 26.67
CA GLY A 108 -11.70 -9.44 26.83
C GLY A 108 -11.39 -8.03 26.33
N SER A 109 -10.17 -7.73 25.92
CA SER A 109 -9.81 -6.40 25.39
C SER A 109 -10.50 -6.12 24.04
N ALA A 110 -10.87 -4.85 23.83
CA ALA A 110 -11.46 -4.40 22.57
C ALA A 110 -10.35 -4.06 21.54
N LEU A 111 -10.65 -4.33 20.28
CA LEU A 111 -9.85 -3.93 19.13
C LEU A 111 -10.80 -3.36 18.08
N ARG A 112 -10.44 -2.23 17.49
CA ARG A 112 -11.18 -1.62 16.39
C ARG A 112 -10.32 -1.64 15.13
N VAL A 113 -10.88 -2.13 14.03
CA VAL A 113 -10.17 -2.27 12.75
C VAL A 113 -11.00 -1.63 11.65
N ALA A 114 -10.39 -0.76 10.86
CA ALA A 114 -10.98 -0.22 9.64
C ALA A 114 -10.32 -0.87 8.42
N ILE A 115 -11.11 -1.45 7.52
CA ILE A 115 -10.63 -2.07 6.27
C ILE A 115 -10.57 -0.99 5.20
N VAL A 116 -9.37 -0.60 4.79
CA VAL A 116 -9.13 0.57 3.93
C VAL A 116 -8.24 0.24 2.73
N GLY A 117 -7.99 1.22 1.88
CA GLY A 117 -7.04 1.09 0.76
C GLY A 117 -5.59 0.92 1.23
N GLN A 118 -4.74 0.41 0.34
CA GLN A 118 -3.32 0.16 0.66
C GLN A 118 -2.59 1.43 1.13
N ASP A 119 -2.84 2.57 0.48
CA ASP A 119 -2.19 3.85 0.85
C ASP A 119 -2.83 4.53 2.07
N GLU A 120 -3.94 4.00 2.58
CA GLU A 120 -4.64 4.51 3.77
C GLU A 120 -4.27 3.72 5.02
N ALA A 121 -3.64 2.55 4.85
CA ALA A 121 -3.32 1.63 5.94
C ALA A 121 -2.32 2.27 6.90
N GLU A 122 -2.68 2.26 8.19
CA GLU A 122 -1.86 2.75 9.29
C GLU A 122 -2.20 1.95 10.55
N ALA A 123 -1.31 1.03 10.92
CA ALA A 123 -1.55 0.09 12.01
C ALA A 123 -1.77 0.79 13.37
N SER A 124 -1.09 1.91 13.62
CA SER A 124 -1.24 2.71 14.84
C SER A 124 -2.65 3.29 14.98
N ASP A 125 -3.34 3.51 13.86
CA ASP A 125 -4.71 4.03 13.78
C ASP A 125 -5.77 2.92 13.67
N GLY A 126 -5.37 1.64 13.73
CA GLY A 126 -6.27 0.51 13.51
C GLY A 126 -6.75 0.37 12.06
N LYS A 127 -6.04 0.96 11.10
CA LYS A 127 -6.38 0.86 9.67
C LYS A 127 -5.54 -0.22 9.02
N VAL A 128 -6.20 -1.20 8.42
CA VAL A 128 -5.57 -2.32 7.73
C VAL A 128 -5.87 -2.27 6.25
N ALA A 129 -4.87 -2.58 5.43
CA ALA A 129 -5.07 -2.70 3.99
C ALA A 129 -6.04 -3.84 3.69
N TRP A 130 -6.93 -3.62 2.74
CA TRP A 130 -7.98 -4.58 2.38
C TRP A 130 -7.46 -5.96 1.93
N ASP A 131 -6.23 -6.03 1.43
CA ASP A 131 -5.53 -7.24 0.99
C ASP A 131 -4.59 -7.82 2.07
N SER A 132 -4.61 -7.30 3.29
CA SER A 132 -3.88 -7.86 4.43
C SER A 132 -4.54 -9.14 4.97
N VAL A 133 -3.75 -9.98 5.64
CA VAL A 133 -4.24 -11.24 6.23
C VAL A 133 -5.44 -11.01 7.13
N LEU A 134 -5.39 -10.01 8.01
CA LEU A 134 -6.49 -9.70 8.92
C LEU A 134 -7.72 -9.19 8.16
N ALA A 135 -7.56 -8.30 7.19
CA ALA A 135 -8.67 -7.78 6.40
C ALA A 135 -9.35 -8.90 5.60
N LEU A 136 -8.58 -9.79 4.97
CA LEU A 136 -9.11 -10.94 4.23
C LEU A 136 -9.88 -11.91 5.14
N ALA A 137 -9.40 -12.13 6.36
CA ALA A 137 -10.10 -12.96 7.33
C ALA A 137 -11.40 -12.32 7.83
N LEU A 138 -11.47 -10.98 7.89
CA LEU A 138 -12.66 -10.22 8.29
C LEU A 138 -13.69 -10.07 7.16
N MET A 139 -13.27 -10.14 5.87
CA MET A 139 -14.19 -9.98 4.75
C MET A 139 -15.30 -11.02 4.77
N GLY A 140 -16.56 -10.56 4.76
CA GLY A 140 -17.74 -11.40 4.85
C GLY A 140 -18.13 -11.81 6.28
N ALA A 141 -17.30 -11.50 7.27
CA ALA A 141 -17.62 -11.81 8.66
C ALA A 141 -18.84 -11.02 9.17
N ARG A 142 -19.58 -11.62 10.09
CA ARG A 142 -20.80 -11.08 10.69
C ARG A 142 -20.61 -10.92 12.20
N LYS A 143 -21.46 -10.14 12.82
CA LYS A 143 -21.51 -10.02 14.28
C LYS A 143 -21.69 -11.40 14.93
N GLY A 144 -20.81 -11.70 15.88
CA GLY A 144 -20.75 -12.99 16.58
C GLY A 144 -19.74 -13.99 15.97
N ASP A 145 -19.23 -13.74 14.75
CA ASP A 145 -18.26 -14.62 14.12
C ASP A 145 -16.93 -14.60 14.88
N ARG A 146 -16.28 -15.77 14.92
CA ARG A 146 -14.91 -15.92 15.42
C ARG A 146 -13.95 -15.92 14.24
N ILE A 147 -13.01 -14.98 14.29
CA ILE A 147 -11.93 -14.83 13.32
C ILE A 147 -10.62 -15.23 13.99
N GLU A 148 -9.78 -15.94 13.30
CA GLU A 148 -8.48 -16.37 13.82
C GLU A 148 -7.40 -16.15 12.77
N THR A 149 -6.31 -15.47 13.15
CA THR A 149 -5.11 -15.32 12.33
C THR A 149 -3.89 -15.62 13.18
N GLU A 150 -2.78 -16.00 12.53
CA GLU A 150 -1.53 -16.33 13.25
C GLU A 150 -1.03 -15.14 14.08
N ASP A 151 -1.20 -13.91 13.57
CA ASP A 151 -0.67 -12.70 14.21
C ASP A 151 -1.55 -12.17 15.35
N THR A 152 -2.87 -12.34 15.26
CA THR A 152 -3.80 -11.71 16.21
C THR A 152 -4.46 -12.68 17.17
N GLY A 153 -4.33 -13.99 16.93
CA GLY A 153 -5.07 -15.02 17.65
C GLY A 153 -6.57 -14.94 17.35
N ALA A 154 -7.38 -15.44 18.28
CA ALA A 154 -8.83 -15.46 18.12
C ALA A 154 -9.47 -14.11 18.48
N LEU A 155 -10.35 -13.64 17.59
CA LEU A 155 -11.11 -12.41 17.69
C LEU A 155 -12.60 -12.71 17.50
N ILE A 156 -13.46 -12.09 18.27
CA ILE A 156 -14.91 -12.15 18.09
C ILE A 156 -15.40 -10.83 17.53
N VAL A 157 -16.14 -10.86 16.43
CA VAL A 157 -16.79 -9.68 15.85
C VAL A 157 -17.93 -9.24 16.74
N THR A 158 -17.84 -8.04 17.30
CA THR A 158 -18.87 -7.50 18.20
C THR A 158 -19.80 -6.51 17.51
N ASP A 159 -19.31 -5.77 16.53
CA ASP A 159 -20.10 -4.86 15.71
C ASP A 159 -19.44 -4.56 14.36
N ILE A 160 -20.25 -4.11 13.39
CA ILE A 160 -19.79 -3.73 12.05
C ILE A 160 -20.57 -2.49 11.62
N HIS A 161 -19.89 -1.45 11.15
CA HIS A 161 -20.53 -0.26 10.63
C HIS A 161 -19.67 0.43 9.55
N TYR A 162 -20.31 1.29 8.76
CA TYR A 162 -19.67 2.15 7.76
C TYR A 162 -19.77 3.61 8.19
N PRO A 163 -18.65 4.40 8.10
CA PRO A 163 -18.62 5.81 8.49
C PRO A 163 -19.34 6.74 7.51
#